data_fa0c8004ff03e313f5b3f4e970fdcecf
#
_entry.id   fa0c8004ff03e313f5b3f4e970fdcecf
#
_cell.length_a   1.000
_cell.length_b   1.000
_cell.length_c   1.000
_cell.angle_alpha   90.00
_cell.angle_beta   90.00
_cell.angle_gamma   90.00
#
_symmetry.space_group_name_H-M   'P 1'
#
loop_
_entity.id
_entity.type
_entity.pdbx_description
1 polymer ?
#
loop_
_entity_poly.entity_id
_entity_poly.type
_entity_poly.pdbx_seq_one_letter_code
_entity_poly.pdbx_strand_id
1 'polypeptide(L)'
;MFAELQTIPSPEVLWWALVPLLLTGGGGVVLLTFASIKSNLPSWFSALWVAGISTAGFISLFPIWNRIAEEGPKTFLAGSVGVDHSSVFITGILILVVIATIALAHPYLKREDLPEVEFYVLLLLAAAGGIVMASANGLIVMFLGIEILSLATYVLAAYHLRKIQSQEAALKYFILGAFASAFLLYGIALIYGATGSTNLIEIKEWLSVNILFDDGLLL
;
A
#
# COMPACT_ATOMS: atom_id res chain seq x y z
N MET A 1 -22.06 -22.48 35.19
CA MET A 1 -20.60 -22.35 35.07
C MET A 1 -20.39 -21.62 33.74
N PHE A 2 -20.54 -20.31 33.71
CA PHE A 2 -20.26 -19.48 32.52
C PHE A 2 -18.73 -19.35 32.48
N ALA A 3 -18.12 -19.88 31.42
CA ALA A 3 -16.71 -19.64 31.14
C ALA A 3 -16.50 -18.11 31.13
N GLU A 4 -15.54 -17.62 31.89
CA GLU A 4 -15.08 -16.23 31.82
C GLU A 4 -14.76 -15.96 30.33
N LEU A 5 -15.52 -15.07 29.74
CA LEU A 5 -15.21 -14.52 28.45
C LEU A 5 -13.86 -13.82 28.61
N GLN A 6 -12.78 -14.50 28.21
CA GLN A 6 -11.48 -13.85 28.09
C GLN A 6 -11.69 -12.62 27.21
N THR A 7 -11.59 -11.46 27.80
CA THR A 7 -11.62 -10.19 27.05
C THR A 7 -10.43 -10.23 26.10
N ILE A 8 -10.71 -10.42 24.81
CA ILE A 8 -9.69 -10.31 23.77
C ILE A 8 -9.15 -8.89 23.86
N PRO A 9 -7.88 -8.69 24.20
CA PRO A 9 -7.32 -7.35 24.29
C PRO A 9 -7.46 -6.66 22.92
N SER A 10 -7.93 -5.41 22.91
CA SER A 10 -8.00 -4.65 21.69
C SER A 10 -6.60 -4.52 21.08
N PRO A 11 -6.44 -4.74 19.77
CA PRO A 11 -5.13 -4.64 19.14
C PRO A 11 -4.57 -3.24 19.31
N GLU A 12 -3.31 -3.15 19.71
CA GLU A 12 -2.61 -1.88 19.80
C GLU A 12 -2.48 -1.24 18.42
N VAL A 13 -2.80 0.06 18.32
CA VAL A 13 -2.68 0.84 17.10
C VAL A 13 -1.62 1.91 17.29
N LEU A 14 -0.52 1.82 16.55
CA LEU A 14 0.53 2.83 16.55
C LEU A 14 0.20 3.94 15.55
N TRP A 15 -0.62 4.90 15.95
CA TRP A 15 -1.09 6.00 15.10
C TRP A 15 0.04 6.77 14.42
N TRP A 16 1.16 6.97 15.11
CA TRP A 16 2.32 7.66 14.56
C TRP A 16 2.96 6.92 13.37
N ALA A 17 2.91 5.58 13.37
CA ALA A 17 3.43 4.77 12.28
C ALA A 17 2.50 4.80 11.04
N LEU A 18 1.21 5.06 11.24
CA LEU A 18 0.22 5.14 10.18
C LEU A 18 0.15 6.52 9.50
N VAL A 19 0.80 7.55 10.05
CA VAL A 19 0.72 8.93 9.52
C VAL A 19 1.03 9.01 8.01
N PRO A 20 2.11 8.41 7.47
CA PRO A 20 2.38 8.49 6.03
C PRO A 20 1.26 7.84 5.19
N LEU A 21 0.71 6.71 5.64
CA LEU A 21 -0.40 6.02 4.97
C LEU A 21 -1.69 6.84 5.02
N LEU A 22 -2.00 7.43 6.18
CA LEU A 22 -3.19 8.28 6.35
C LEU A 22 -3.11 9.57 5.53
N LEU A 23 -1.93 10.15 5.41
CA LEU A 23 -1.71 11.32 4.56
C LEU A 23 -1.87 10.96 3.08
N THR A 24 -1.28 9.89 2.61
CA THR A 24 -1.37 9.48 1.19
C THR A 24 -2.78 8.96 0.85
N GLY A 25 -3.22 7.88 1.47
CA GLY A 25 -4.52 7.26 1.18
C GLY A 25 -5.69 8.16 1.59
N GLY A 26 -5.68 8.68 2.83
CA GLY A 26 -6.70 9.60 3.35
C GLY A 26 -6.74 10.91 2.56
N GLY A 27 -5.58 11.46 2.20
CA GLY A 27 -5.48 12.65 1.37
C GLY A 27 -6.08 12.47 -0.03
N GLY A 28 -5.95 11.27 -0.62
CA GLY A 28 -6.61 10.91 -1.88
C GLY A 28 -8.13 10.87 -1.73
N VAL A 29 -8.63 10.23 -0.67
CA VAL A 29 -10.08 10.15 -0.40
C VAL A 29 -10.67 11.53 -0.13
N VAL A 30 -9.99 12.39 0.64
CA VAL A 30 -10.41 13.78 0.89
C VAL A 30 -10.47 14.58 -0.41
N LEU A 31 -9.45 14.47 -1.27
CA LEU A 31 -9.44 15.15 -2.57
C LEU A 31 -10.60 14.69 -3.45
N LEU A 32 -10.87 13.39 -3.52
CA LEU A 32 -11.99 12.83 -4.27
C LEU A 32 -13.33 13.35 -3.76
N THR A 33 -13.51 13.36 -2.44
CA THR A 33 -14.73 13.85 -1.80
C THR A 33 -14.94 15.34 -2.10
N PHE A 34 -13.87 16.12 -2.01
CA PHE A 34 -13.94 17.56 -2.29
C PHE A 34 -14.28 17.85 -3.76
N ALA A 35 -13.70 17.07 -4.68
CA ALA A 35 -13.98 17.17 -6.11
C ALA A 35 -15.43 16.79 -6.46
N SER A 36 -15.98 15.79 -5.75
CA SER A 36 -17.37 15.37 -5.94
C SER A 36 -18.39 16.44 -5.50
N ILE A 37 -18.05 17.21 -4.44
CA ILE A 37 -18.92 18.28 -3.94
C ILE A 37 -18.78 19.55 -4.80
N LYS A 38 -17.57 19.85 -5.25
CA LYS A 38 -17.26 21.07 -6.01
C LYS A 38 -16.74 20.72 -7.40
N SER A 39 -17.65 20.66 -8.37
CA SER A 39 -17.40 20.22 -9.75
C SER A 39 -16.37 21.05 -10.55
N ASN A 40 -15.98 22.23 -10.08
CA ASN A 40 -15.04 23.15 -10.77
C ASN A 40 -13.83 23.45 -9.90
N LEU A 41 -13.03 22.43 -9.57
CA LEU A 41 -11.73 22.66 -8.93
C LEU A 41 -10.70 23.12 -9.98
N PRO A 42 -9.94 24.19 -9.72
CA PRO A 42 -8.87 24.59 -10.63
C PRO A 42 -7.77 23.53 -10.63
N SER A 43 -7.20 23.22 -11.78
CA SER A 43 -6.19 22.19 -11.99
C SER A 43 -4.97 22.33 -11.07
N TRP A 44 -4.52 23.58 -10.83
CA TRP A 44 -3.40 23.85 -9.94
C TRP A 44 -3.69 23.44 -8.48
N PHE A 45 -4.97 23.44 -8.05
CA PHE A 45 -5.33 23.08 -6.67
C PHE A 45 -5.09 21.59 -6.39
N SER A 46 -5.50 20.71 -7.31
CA SER A 46 -5.31 19.26 -7.15
C SER A 46 -3.83 18.90 -7.11
N ALA A 47 -3.03 19.45 -8.00
CA ALA A 47 -1.59 19.24 -8.03
C ALA A 47 -0.90 19.74 -6.73
N LEU A 48 -1.28 20.95 -6.28
CA LEU A 48 -0.71 21.53 -5.06
C LEU A 48 -1.13 20.76 -3.79
N TRP A 49 -2.39 20.31 -3.74
CA TRP A 49 -2.89 19.48 -2.66
C TRP A 49 -2.09 18.18 -2.53
N VAL A 50 -1.91 17.46 -3.63
CA VAL A 50 -1.19 16.18 -3.63
C VAL A 50 0.29 16.37 -3.34
N ALA A 51 0.91 17.43 -3.90
CA ALA A 51 2.29 17.79 -3.59
C ALA A 51 2.48 18.13 -2.10
N GLY A 52 1.57 18.91 -1.52
CA GLY A 52 1.59 19.29 -0.11
C GLY A 52 1.45 18.08 0.82
N ILE A 53 0.46 17.22 0.56
CA ILE A 53 0.25 15.99 1.35
C ILE A 53 1.42 15.02 1.22
N SER A 54 1.93 14.82 0.01
CA SER A 54 3.08 13.93 -0.21
C SER A 54 4.34 14.48 0.48
N THR A 55 4.56 15.80 0.44
CA THR A 55 5.67 16.43 1.15
C THR A 55 5.50 16.29 2.68
N ALA A 56 4.29 16.50 3.20
CA ALA A 56 4.01 16.28 4.62
C ALA A 56 4.21 14.82 5.03
N GLY A 57 3.77 13.87 4.19
CA GLY A 57 4.02 12.43 4.36
C GLY A 57 5.52 12.11 4.40
N PHE A 58 6.30 12.69 3.51
CA PHE A 58 7.75 12.51 3.50
C PHE A 58 8.42 13.06 4.76
N ILE A 59 8.04 14.27 5.18
CA ILE A 59 8.57 14.89 6.40
C ILE A 59 8.23 14.05 7.63
N SER A 60 7.05 13.43 7.68
CA SER A 60 6.65 12.57 8.79
C SER A 60 7.51 11.32 8.97
N LEU A 61 8.30 10.93 7.96
CA LEU A 61 9.21 9.77 8.06
C LEU A 61 10.42 10.05 8.99
N PHE A 62 10.87 11.29 9.13
CA PHE A 62 12.03 11.62 9.94
C PHE A 62 11.82 11.31 11.43
N PRO A 63 10.74 11.77 12.10
CA PRO A 63 10.49 11.41 13.49
C PRO A 63 10.22 9.89 13.65
N ILE A 64 9.60 9.23 12.66
CA ILE A 64 9.39 7.78 12.68
C ILE A 64 10.73 7.05 12.66
N TRP A 65 11.65 7.46 11.77
CA TRP A 65 12.99 6.90 11.67
C TRP A 65 13.77 6.99 12.98
N ASN A 66 13.78 8.18 13.60
CA ASN A 66 14.47 8.40 14.87
C ASN A 66 13.87 7.56 16.00
N ARG A 67 12.54 7.45 16.05
CA ARG A 67 11.85 6.63 17.04
C ARG A 67 12.18 5.14 16.89
N ILE A 68 12.27 4.62 15.68
CA ILE A 68 12.69 3.23 15.43
C ILE A 68 14.16 3.03 15.86
N ALA A 69 15.01 4.02 15.66
CA ALA A 69 16.42 3.96 16.09
C ALA A 69 16.56 3.90 17.63
N GLU A 70 15.65 4.55 18.38
CA GLU A 70 15.65 4.56 19.84
C GLU A 70 14.92 3.36 20.46
N GLU A 71 13.75 3.01 19.93
CA GLU A 71 12.84 2.03 20.51
C GLU A 71 12.89 0.64 19.83
N GLY A 72 13.61 0.54 18.69
CA GLY A 72 13.64 -0.66 17.85
C GLY A 72 12.42 -0.83 16.93
N PRO A 73 12.46 -1.84 16.05
CA PRO A 73 11.32 -2.17 15.18
C PRO A 73 10.14 -2.67 16.01
N LYS A 74 8.90 -2.33 15.58
CA LYS A 74 7.67 -2.71 16.27
C LYS A 74 6.66 -3.32 15.31
N THR A 75 5.86 -4.23 15.84
CA THR A 75 4.66 -4.75 15.17
C THR A 75 3.42 -4.31 15.93
N PHE A 76 2.31 -4.13 15.21
CA PHE A 76 1.03 -3.70 15.75
C PHE A 76 -0.13 -4.28 14.93
N LEU A 77 -1.39 -3.98 15.29
CA LEU A 77 -2.57 -4.63 14.69
C LEU A 77 -2.47 -6.16 14.74
N ALA A 78 -2.34 -6.68 15.95
CA ALA A 78 -2.15 -8.12 16.20
C ALA A 78 -0.96 -8.73 15.43
N GLY A 79 0.14 -7.98 15.30
CA GLY A 79 1.34 -8.44 14.62
C GLY A 79 1.28 -8.45 13.09
N SER A 80 0.17 -7.99 12.49
CA SER A 80 -0.03 -8.04 11.03
C SER A 80 0.72 -6.95 10.27
N VAL A 81 1.05 -5.84 10.94
CA VAL A 81 1.76 -4.70 10.38
C VAL A 81 3.03 -4.46 11.18
N GLY A 82 4.13 -4.22 10.49
CA GLY A 82 5.43 -3.89 11.07
C GLY A 82 5.89 -2.50 10.67
N VAL A 83 6.62 -1.84 11.57
CA VAL A 83 7.34 -0.61 11.30
C VAL A 83 8.81 -0.81 11.65
N ASP A 84 9.65 -0.73 10.65
CA ASP A 84 11.10 -0.86 10.73
C ASP A 84 11.77 0.12 9.75
N HIS A 85 13.10 0.19 9.77
CA HIS A 85 13.84 1.07 8.86
C HIS A 85 13.61 0.75 7.39
N SER A 86 13.39 -0.53 7.04
CA SER A 86 13.14 -0.97 5.66
C SER A 86 11.79 -0.46 5.15
N SER A 87 10.74 -0.60 5.95
CA SER A 87 9.39 -0.13 5.61
C SER A 87 9.34 1.39 5.47
N VAL A 88 10.02 2.13 6.36
CA VAL A 88 10.12 3.60 6.31
C VAL A 88 10.91 4.04 5.07
N PHE A 89 12.02 3.36 4.75
CA PHE A 89 12.84 3.67 3.58
C PHE A 89 12.06 3.47 2.27
N ILE A 90 11.37 2.32 2.13
CA ILE A 90 10.54 2.02 0.95
C ILE A 90 9.38 3.03 0.85
N THR A 91 8.73 3.37 1.96
CA THR A 91 7.69 4.40 2.01
C THR A 91 8.23 5.75 1.52
N GLY A 92 9.44 6.11 1.92
CA GLY A 92 10.11 7.33 1.45
C GLY A 92 10.32 7.34 -0.05
N ILE A 93 10.78 6.23 -0.63
CA ILE A 93 10.95 6.10 -2.09
C ILE A 93 9.60 6.23 -2.79
N LEU A 94 8.54 5.56 -2.30
CA LEU A 94 7.20 5.64 -2.90
C LEU A 94 6.67 7.07 -2.92
N ILE A 95 6.82 7.80 -1.81
CA ILE A 95 6.38 9.20 -1.73
C ILE A 95 7.21 10.10 -2.67
N LEU A 96 8.51 9.89 -2.78
CA LEU A 96 9.36 10.63 -3.73
C LEU A 96 8.94 10.35 -5.18
N VAL A 97 8.59 9.11 -5.52
CA VAL A 97 8.05 8.76 -6.84
C VAL A 97 6.74 9.48 -7.10
N VAL A 98 5.84 9.59 -6.11
CA VAL A 98 4.60 10.37 -6.24
C VAL A 98 4.92 11.83 -6.54
N ILE A 99 5.82 12.47 -5.78
CA ILE A 99 6.20 13.87 -5.99
C ILE A 99 6.79 14.08 -7.40
N ALA A 100 7.69 13.19 -7.83
CA ALA A 100 8.27 13.25 -9.17
C ALA A 100 7.19 13.07 -10.26
N THR A 101 6.25 12.14 -10.04
CA THR A 101 5.15 11.89 -10.99
C THR A 101 4.24 13.11 -11.12
N ILE A 102 3.92 13.82 -10.03
CA ILE A 102 3.11 15.05 -10.09
C ILE A 102 3.79 16.09 -10.98
N ALA A 103 5.10 16.30 -10.80
CA ALA A 103 5.85 17.28 -11.58
C ALA A 103 5.87 16.96 -13.08
N LEU A 104 5.92 15.67 -13.44
CA LEU A 104 5.94 15.22 -14.83
C LEU A 104 4.53 15.10 -15.44
N ALA A 105 3.55 14.66 -14.64
CA ALA A 105 2.19 14.40 -15.12
C ALA A 105 1.39 15.67 -15.37
N HIS A 106 1.56 16.72 -14.56
CA HIS A 106 0.76 17.95 -14.68
C HIS A 106 0.77 18.57 -16.08
N PRO A 107 1.93 18.85 -16.73
CA PRO A 107 1.95 19.37 -18.09
C PRO A 107 1.41 18.38 -19.12
N TYR A 108 1.57 17.08 -18.90
CA TYR A 108 1.04 16.04 -19.78
C TYR A 108 -0.49 15.99 -19.75
N LEU A 109 -1.09 15.91 -18.56
CA LEU A 109 -2.53 15.85 -18.37
C LEU A 109 -3.22 17.07 -18.98
N LYS A 110 -2.65 18.25 -18.78
CA LYS A 110 -3.15 19.48 -19.35
C LYS A 110 -3.06 19.51 -20.87
N ARG A 111 -1.99 18.99 -21.46
CA ARG A 111 -1.81 18.93 -22.91
C ARG A 111 -2.79 17.98 -23.58
N GLU A 112 -3.05 16.83 -22.97
CA GLU A 112 -3.95 15.78 -23.50
C GLU A 112 -5.42 16.00 -23.11
N ASP A 113 -5.73 17.10 -22.39
CA ASP A 113 -7.08 17.41 -21.88
C ASP A 113 -7.68 16.22 -21.09
N LEU A 114 -6.91 15.73 -20.12
CA LEU A 114 -7.31 14.63 -19.26
C LEU A 114 -7.68 15.14 -17.85
N PRO A 115 -8.65 14.51 -17.15
CA PRO A 115 -9.02 14.88 -15.80
C PRO A 115 -7.83 14.76 -14.84
N GLU A 116 -7.50 15.83 -14.12
CA GLU A 116 -6.31 15.83 -13.25
C GLU A 116 -6.60 15.24 -11.86
N VAL A 117 -7.78 15.50 -11.32
CA VAL A 117 -8.14 15.11 -9.95
C VAL A 117 -8.14 13.59 -9.79
N GLU A 118 -8.82 12.90 -10.68
CA GLU A 118 -8.96 11.44 -10.66
C GLU A 118 -7.60 10.77 -10.85
N PHE A 119 -6.74 11.32 -11.70
CA PHE A 119 -5.38 10.83 -11.88
C PHE A 119 -4.59 10.89 -10.57
N TYR A 120 -4.63 12.02 -9.89
CA TYR A 120 -3.90 12.20 -8.64
C TYR A 120 -4.47 11.36 -7.49
N VAL A 121 -5.79 11.18 -7.44
CA VAL A 121 -6.42 10.28 -6.47
C VAL A 121 -5.93 8.84 -6.66
N LEU A 122 -5.96 8.35 -7.90
CA LEU A 122 -5.48 7.01 -8.21
C LEU A 122 -3.98 6.83 -7.93
N LEU A 123 -3.18 7.86 -8.21
CA LEU A 123 -1.75 7.87 -7.89
C LEU A 123 -1.50 7.75 -6.38
N LEU A 124 -2.24 8.51 -5.56
CA LEU A 124 -2.14 8.43 -4.10
C LEU A 124 -2.63 7.08 -3.55
N LEU A 125 -3.71 6.51 -4.12
CA LEU A 125 -4.20 5.20 -3.73
C LEU A 125 -3.20 4.10 -4.09
N ALA A 126 -2.56 4.17 -5.27
CA ALA A 126 -1.51 3.24 -5.65
C ALA A 126 -0.32 3.31 -4.67
N ALA A 127 0.11 4.53 -4.30
CA ALA A 127 1.16 4.73 -3.31
C ALA A 127 0.76 4.20 -1.92
N ALA A 128 -0.48 4.43 -1.49
CA ALA A 128 -1.01 3.90 -0.23
C ALA A 128 -0.98 2.36 -0.20
N GLY A 129 -1.38 1.70 -1.29
CA GLY A 129 -1.26 0.24 -1.44
C GLY A 129 0.19 -0.24 -1.32
N GLY A 130 1.13 0.47 -1.95
CA GLY A 130 2.57 0.20 -1.82
C GLY A 130 3.10 0.38 -0.40
N ILE A 131 2.63 1.40 0.33
CA ILE A 131 2.99 1.64 1.75
C ILE A 131 2.45 0.51 2.64
N VAL A 132 1.20 0.08 2.43
CA VAL A 132 0.62 -1.08 3.14
C VAL A 132 1.46 -2.33 2.89
N MET A 133 1.85 -2.58 1.64
CA MET A 133 2.68 -3.73 1.27
C MET A 133 4.07 -3.65 1.93
N ALA A 134 4.71 -2.48 1.96
CA ALA A 134 6.03 -2.27 2.55
C ALA A 134 6.05 -2.47 4.07
N SER A 135 4.92 -2.23 4.75
CA SER A 135 4.75 -2.41 6.18
C SER A 135 4.07 -3.74 6.58
N ALA A 136 3.78 -4.61 5.60
CA ALA A 136 3.11 -5.87 5.88
C ALA A 136 4.03 -6.85 6.63
N ASN A 137 3.58 -7.33 7.78
CA ASN A 137 4.17 -8.45 8.52
C ASN A 137 3.31 -9.72 8.44
N GLY A 138 2.24 -9.67 7.66
CA GLY A 138 1.37 -10.80 7.39
C GLY A 138 1.05 -10.91 5.90
N LEU A 139 0.94 -12.14 5.41
CA LEU A 139 0.67 -12.45 3.99
C LEU A 139 -0.66 -11.84 3.51
N ILE A 140 -1.68 -11.78 4.37
CA ILE A 140 -2.97 -11.18 4.03
C ILE A 140 -2.84 -9.66 3.86
N VAL A 141 -2.10 -8.97 4.75
CA VAL A 141 -1.88 -7.51 4.63
C VAL A 141 -1.04 -7.21 3.39
N MET A 142 -0.02 -8.04 3.10
CA MET A 142 0.76 -7.92 1.87
C MET A 142 -0.13 -8.08 0.63
N PHE A 143 -1.01 -9.08 0.59
CA PHE A 143 -1.97 -9.29 -0.49
C PHE A 143 -2.89 -8.07 -0.66
N LEU A 144 -3.47 -7.55 0.43
CA LEU A 144 -4.32 -6.35 0.37
C LEU A 144 -3.56 -5.12 -0.17
N GLY A 145 -2.30 -4.94 0.23
CA GLY A 145 -1.46 -3.87 -0.30
C GLY A 145 -1.25 -3.98 -1.82
N ILE A 146 -0.97 -5.20 -2.31
CA ILE A 146 -0.84 -5.48 -3.75
C ILE A 146 -2.16 -5.20 -4.48
N GLU A 147 -3.31 -5.63 -3.94
CA GLU A 147 -4.61 -5.41 -4.57
C GLU A 147 -4.97 -3.93 -4.67
N ILE A 148 -4.76 -3.16 -3.60
CA ILE A 148 -5.02 -1.71 -3.61
C ILE A 148 -4.15 -1.00 -4.66
N LEU A 149 -2.86 -1.34 -4.71
CA LEU A 149 -1.92 -0.80 -5.70
C LEU A 149 -2.34 -1.19 -7.13
N SER A 150 -2.66 -2.46 -7.32
CA SER A 150 -3.01 -3.02 -8.64
C SER A 150 -4.30 -2.43 -9.19
N LEU A 151 -5.36 -2.35 -8.38
CA LEU A 151 -6.64 -1.76 -8.80
C LEU A 151 -6.46 -0.32 -9.27
N ALA A 152 -5.70 0.49 -8.52
CA ALA A 152 -5.42 1.87 -8.90
C ALA A 152 -4.63 1.94 -10.22
N THR A 153 -3.61 1.09 -10.40
CA THR A 153 -2.77 1.07 -11.61
C THR A 153 -3.50 0.49 -12.83
N TYR A 154 -4.46 -0.44 -12.67
CA TYR A 154 -5.31 -0.89 -13.78
C TYR A 154 -6.13 0.25 -14.37
N VAL A 155 -6.73 1.08 -13.49
CA VAL A 155 -7.48 2.26 -13.92
C VAL A 155 -6.57 3.30 -14.54
N LEU A 156 -5.37 3.54 -13.97
CA LEU A 156 -4.37 4.45 -14.54
C LEU A 156 -3.89 3.99 -15.93
N ALA A 157 -3.77 2.69 -16.18
CA ALA A 157 -3.43 2.18 -17.52
C ALA A 157 -4.50 2.49 -18.56
N ALA A 158 -5.79 2.52 -18.16
CA ALA A 158 -6.91 2.91 -19.00
C ALA A 158 -7.13 4.42 -19.11
N TYR A 159 -6.28 5.24 -18.46
CA TYR A 159 -6.60 6.63 -18.17
C TYR A 159 -6.89 7.48 -19.41
N HIS A 160 -6.23 7.17 -20.54
CA HIS A 160 -6.49 7.85 -21.80
C HIS A 160 -7.63 7.17 -22.59
N LEU A 161 -8.88 7.36 -22.12
CA LEU A 161 -10.08 6.69 -22.66
C LEU A 161 -10.32 6.92 -24.17
N ARG A 162 -9.76 7.98 -24.76
CA ARG A 162 -9.88 8.24 -26.20
C ARG A 162 -8.95 7.38 -27.06
N LYS A 163 -7.97 6.66 -26.44
CA LYS A 163 -7.02 5.80 -27.15
C LYS A 163 -7.36 4.33 -26.93
N ILE A 164 -7.70 3.62 -28.01
CA ILE A 164 -8.04 2.20 -27.97
C ILE A 164 -6.89 1.35 -27.39
N GLN A 165 -5.65 1.73 -27.67
CA GLN A 165 -4.45 1.09 -27.15
C GLN A 165 -4.37 1.15 -25.61
N SER A 166 -4.82 2.25 -25.01
CA SER A 166 -4.85 2.40 -23.55
C SER A 166 -5.90 1.48 -22.91
N GLN A 167 -7.08 1.38 -23.53
CA GLN A 167 -8.14 0.47 -23.08
C GLN A 167 -7.72 -1.00 -23.21
N GLU A 168 -7.11 -1.36 -24.34
CA GLU A 168 -6.60 -2.72 -24.59
C GLU A 168 -5.49 -3.09 -23.59
N ALA A 169 -4.55 -2.16 -23.35
CA ALA A 169 -3.47 -2.37 -22.39
C ALA A 169 -4.01 -2.58 -20.98
N ALA A 170 -5.00 -1.76 -20.56
CA ALA A 170 -5.63 -1.87 -19.24
C ALA A 170 -6.38 -3.20 -19.07
N LEU A 171 -7.13 -3.64 -20.09
CA LEU A 171 -7.84 -4.91 -20.05
C LEU A 171 -6.87 -6.10 -19.94
N LYS A 172 -5.79 -6.09 -20.72
CA LYS A 172 -4.75 -7.12 -20.64
C LYS A 172 -4.09 -7.12 -19.26
N TYR A 173 -3.76 -5.95 -18.75
CA TYR A 173 -3.13 -5.80 -17.43
C TYR A 173 -4.05 -6.29 -16.31
N PHE A 174 -5.34 -5.92 -16.36
CA PHE A 174 -6.34 -6.37 -15.39
C PHE A 174 -6.50 -7.91 -15.40
N ILE A 175 -6.67 -8.52 -16.58
CA ILE A 175 -6.86 -9.97 -16.69
C ILE A 175 -5.64 -10.72 -16.16
N LEU A 176 -4.42 -10.31 -16.58
CA LEU A 176 -3.18 -10.94 -16.12
C LEU A 176 -2.96 -10.74 -14.63
N GLY A 177 -3.25 -9.53 -14.12
CA GLY A 177 -3.13 -9.23 -12.70
C GLY A 177 -4.11 -10.03 -11.85
N ALA A 178 -5.39 -10.08 -12.22
CA ALA A 178 -6.40 -10.86 -11.50
C ALA A 178 -6.04 -12.36 -11.46
N PHE A 179 -5.49 -12.88 -12.56
CA PHE A 179 -5.01 -14.25 -12.61
C PHE A 179 -3.80 -14.46 -11.66
N ALA A 180 -2.82 -13.56 -11.68
CA ALA A 180 -1.67 -13.62 -10.78
C ALA A 180 -2.08 -13.52 -9.31
N SER A 181 -3.03 -12.64 -8.98
CA SER A 181 -3.59 -12.49 -7.62
C SER A 181 -4.27 -13.77 -7.13
N ALA A 182 -4.99 -14.48 -8.01
CA ALA A 182 -5.60 -15.76 -7.66
C ALA A 182 -4.55 -16.81 -7.27
N PHE A 183 -3.42 -16.89 -8.01
CA PHE A 183 -2.30 -17.77 -7.66
C PHE A 183 -1.62 -17.35 -6.37
N LEU A 184 -1.41 -16.05 -6.16
CA LEU A 184 -0.84 -15.54 -4.92
C LEU A 184 -1.72 -15.92 -3.73
N LEU A 185 -3.02 -15.70 -3.82
CA LEU A 185 -3.96 -16.04 -2.75
C LEU A 185 -4.01 -17.56 -2.49
N TYR A 186 -3.94 -18.37 -3.56
CA TYR A 186 -3.84 -19.82 -3.43
C TYR A 186 -2.54 -20.24 -2.74
N GLY A 187 -1.41 -19.61 -3.08
CA GLY A 187 -0.14 -19.83 -2.40
C GLY A 187 -0.20 -19.47 -0.90
N ILE A 188 -0.85 -18.35 -0.56
CA ILE A 188 -1.09 -17.95 0.83
C ILE A 188 -1.92 -19.01 1.58
N ALA A 189 -2.96 -19.53 0.94
CA ALA A 189 -3.81 -20.58 1.53
C ALA A 189 -3.03 -21.88 1.77
N LEU A 190 -2.11 -22.26 0.87
CA LEU A 190 -1.24 -23.42 1.06
C LEU A 190 -0.25 -23.21 2.22
N ILE A 191 0.36 -22.03 2.32
CA ILE A 191 1.26 -21.70 3.44
C ILE A 191 0.49 -21.75 4.76
N TYR A 192 -0.71 -21.14 4.80
CA TYR A 192 -1.56 -21.22 5.98
C TYR A 192 -1.96 -22.65 6.33
N GLY A 193 -2.31 -23.47 5.34
CA GLY A 193 -2.62 -24.89 5.56
C GLY A 193 -1.45 -25.70 6.12
N ALA A 194 -0.21 -25.35 5.76
CA ALA A 194 0.99 -26.02 6.24
C ALA A 194 1.43 -25.52 7.62
N THR A 195 1.37 -24.19 7.87
CA THR A 195 1.97 -23.56 9.05
C THR A 195 0.96 -23.15 10.13
N GLY A 196 -0.33 -23.05 9.77
CA GLY A 196 -1.38 -22.56 10.65
C GLY A 196 -1.37 -21.04 10.86
N SER A 197 -0.47 -20.30 10.18
CA SER A 197 -0.34 -18.85 10.31
C SER A 197 -0.19 -18.13 8.98
N THR A 198 -0.57 -16.84 8.96
CA THR A 198 -0.27 -15.88 7.89
C THR A 198 0.76 -14.86 8.32
N ASN A 199 1.21 -14.87 9.57
CA ASN A 199 2.22 -13.96 10.09
C ASN A 199 3.62 -14.44 9.68
N LEU A 200 4.43 -13.55 9.10
CA LEU A 200 5.75 -13.91 8.57
C LEU A 200 6.74 -14.36 9.65
N ILE A 201 6.64 -13.81 10.86
CA ILE A 201 7.49 -14.21 11.99
C ILE A 201 7.13 -15.62 12.44
N GLU A 202 5.84 -15.91 12.62
CA GLU A 202 5.37 -17.24 13.02
C GLU A 202 5.65 -18.32 11.97
N ILE A 203 5.49 -17.97 10.67
CA ILE A 203 5.88 -18.84 9.55
C ILE A 203 7.38 -19.15 9.59
N LYS A 204 8.22 -18.14 9.81
CA LYS A 204 9.67 -18.32 9.96
C LYS A 204 10.01 -19.25 11.13
N GLU A 205 9.38 -19.05 12.29
CA GLU A 205 9.58 -19.91 13.46
C GLU A 205 9.16 -21.35 13.18
N TRP A 206 8.00 -21.55 12.57
CA TRP A 206 7.53 -22.88 12.17
C TRP A 206 8.51 -23.57 11.23
N LEU A 207 9.00 -22.87 10.21
CA LEU A 207 9.97 -23.40 9.26
C LEU A 207 11.30 -23.78 9.94
N SER A 208 11.75 -22.97 10.90
CA SER A 208 13.01 -23.24 11.61
C SER A 208 13.00 -24.51 12.46
N VAL A 209 11.80 -24.91 12.91
CA VAL A 209 11.63 -26.12 13.75
C VAL A 209 11.30 -27.35 12.93
N ASN A 210 10.52 -27.20 11.85
CA ASN A 210 9.94 -28.32 11.10
C ASN A 210 10.68 -28.67 9.82
N ILE A 211 11.51 -27.77 9.30
CA ILE A 211 12.40 -28.08 8.17
C ILE A 211 13.75 -28.46 8.78
N LEU A 212 14.02 -29.76 8.82
CA LEU A 212 15.35 -30.27 9.11
C LEU A 212 16.26 -29.91 7.94
N PHE A 213 17.15 -28.95 8.17
CA PHE A 213 18.20 -28.57 7.18
C PHE A 213 19.18 -29.71 6.87
N ASP A 214 18.99 -30.90 7.49
CA ASP A 214 19.91 -32.02 7.44
C ASP A 214 19.67 -32.98 6.27
N ASP A 215 18.59 -32.83 5.52
CA ASP A 215 18.24 -33.77 4.45
C ASP A 215 18.76 -33.41 3.04
N GLY A 216 19.63 -32.42 2.89
CA GLY A 216 20.32 -32.15 1.60
C GLY A 216 19.40 -31.87 0.39
N LEU A 217 18.09 -31.78 0.60
CA LEU A 217 17.04 -31.65 -0.42
C LEU A 217 16.70 -30.19 -0.79
N LEU A 218 17.40 -29.23 -0.19
CA LEU A 218 17.18 -27.78 -0.44
C LEU A 218 18.46 -27.08 -0.95
N LEU A 219 19.39 -27.81 -1.56
CA LEU A 219 20.53 -27.25 -2.32
C LEU A 219 20.28 -27.34 -3.81
#